data_183e4798e7a8c9fa43e22f28a2746018
#
_entry.id   183e4798e7a8c9fa43e22f28a2746018
#
_cell.length_a   1.000
_cell.length_b   1.000
_cell.length_c   1.000
_cell.angle_alpha   90.00
_cell.angle_beta   90.00
_cell.angle_gamma   90.00
#
_symmetry.space_group_name_H-M   'P 1'
#
loop_
_entity.id
_entity.type
_entity.pdbx_description
1 polymer ?
#
loop_
_entity_poly.entity_id
_entity_poly.type
_entity_poly.pdbx_seq_one_letter_code
_entity_poly.pdbx_strand_id
1 'polypeptide(L)'
;MNSIAQTKRYLPHEISTKVGAVNLYRETKDIGFVCRRYHISKASLMRWNRQYDGTKESLRAKSHRPLTPHPNAHTEEELKWIQDFHRRNPDIGVCEMYGKLRRKKGYKRHPGSLYRIFARLGYRKSAVSTKEKSRHNGKYDTPTELGIKWQMDVKYVPKACYVGTDGEKFYQYTVIEEASRKRFIFAYKEQSSYSSVDFFKRAIAFFGYAPETVQTDNGGEFCHTAKTARVHPFDVFCNEISVIHRTIRPRTPWHNGKVERSHRNDQQRFYDYLSFYSFEDLQKQMRRYLYRSNDIPMSVLGWLSPNQVQRKLAATEFI
;
A
#
# COMPACT_ATOMS: atom_id res chain seq x y z
N MET A 1 -10.20 -17.33 35.72
CA MET A 1 -10.31 -18.33 34.62
C MET A 1 -11.63 -18.08 33.88
N ASN A 2 -11.60 -17.31 32.78
CA ASN A 2 -12.80 -17.05 31.98
C ASN A 2 -12.90 -18.11 30.90
N SER A 3 -13.85 -19.02 31.06
CA SER A 3 -14.21 -20.02 30.04
C SER A 3 -14.83 -19.31 28.86
N ILE A 4 -14.12 -19.26 27.74
CA ILE A 4 -14.64 -18.84 26.45
C ILE A 4 -15.70 -19.88 26.04
N ALA A 5 -16.98 -19.51 26.11
CA ALA A 5 -18.08 -20.33 25.64
C ALA A 5 -17.84 -20.65 24.14
N GLN A 6 -17.48 -21.90 23.85
CA GLN A 6 -17.43 -22.39 22.46
C GLN A 6 -18.81 -22.28 21.86
N THR A 7 -19.02 -21.33 20.96
CA THR A 7 -20.21 -21.25 20.12
C THR A 7 -20.30 -22.54 19.31
N LYS A 8 -21.24 -23.44 19.67
CA LYS A 8 -21.51 -24.66 18.91
C LYS A 8 -21.88 -24.25 17.49
N ARG A 9 -20.94 -24.44 16.55
CA ARG A 9 -21.22 -24.26 15.11
C ARG A 9 -22.30 -25.28 14.72
N TYR A 10 -23.44 -24.79 14.27
CA TYR A 10 -24.51 -25.62 13.75
C TYR A 10 -24.05 -26.25 12.43
N LEU A 11 -23.73 -27.52 12.46
CA LEU A 11 -23.40 -28.28 11.26
C LEU A 11 -24.72 -28.73 10.59
N PRO A 12 -24.89 -28.50 9.27
CA PRO A 12 -26.06 -28.97 8.57
C PRO A 12 -26.13 -30.49 8.54
N HIS A 13 -27.31 -31.05 8.76
CA HIS A 13 -27.52 -32.49 8.69
C HIS A 13 -27.17 -33.03 7.31
N GLU A 14 -26.56 -34.23 7.26
CA GLU A 14 -26.29 -34.94 6.01
C GLU A 14 -27.58 -35.28 5.23
N ILE A 15 -27.45 -35.41 3.93
CA ILE A 15 -28.59 -35.71 3.07
C ILE A 15 -29.18 -37.08 3.43
N SER A 16 -28.34 -38.08 3.74
CA SER A 16 -28.73 -39.42 4.24
C SER A 16 -29.63 -39.35 5.47
N THR A 17 -29.25 -38.53 6.44
CA THR A 17 -30.04 -38.28 7.67
C THR A 17 -31.40 -37.65 7.35
N LYS A 18 -31.43 -36.66 6.44
CA LYS A 18 -32.69 -36.02 6.03
C LYS A 18 -33.63 -37.00 5.34
N VAL A 19 -33.12 -37.80 4.39
CA VAL A 19 -33.89 -38.83 3.67
C VAL A 19 -34.43 -39.88 4.63
N GLY A 20 -33.57 -40.42 5.51
CA GLY A 20 -33.98 -41.41 6.51
C GLY A 20 -35.09 -40.90 7.45
N ALA A 21 -34.93 -39.68 7.92
CA ALA A 21 -35.95 -39.05 8.81
C ALA A 21 -37.31 -38.84 8.09
N VAL A 22 -37.30 -38.41 6.82
CA VAL A 22 -38.52 -38.20 6.04
C VAL A 22 -39.17 -39.53 5.70
N ASN A 23 -38.44 -40.54 5.28
CA ASN A 23 -38.97 -41.85 4.98
C ASN A 23 -39.63 -42.50 6.22
N LEU A 24 -38.92 -42.49 7.36
CA LEU A 24 -39.46 -43.05 8.61
C LEU A 24 -40.70 -42.28 9.06
N TYR A 25 -40.76 -40.96 8.84
CA TYR A 25 -41.97 -40.17 9.14
C TYR A 25 -43.14 -40.55 8.22
N ARG A 26 -42.89 -40.79 6.94
CA ARG A 26 -43.91 -41.22 5.97
C ARG A 26 -44.49 -42.58 6.30
N GLU A 27 -43.67 -43.49 6.86
CA GLU A 27 -44.06 -44.81 7.30
C GLU A 27 -44.83 -44.77 8.63
N THR A 28 -44.28 -44.14 9.67
CA THR A 28 -44.78 -44.21 11.04
C THR A 28 -45.83 -43.15 11.38
N LYS A 29 -45.85 -42.03 10.67
CA LYS A 29 -46.66 -40.83 10.98
C LYS A 29 -46.41 -40.24 12.36
N ASP A 30 -45.45 -40.75 13.13
CA ASP A 30 -45.11 -40.29 14.48
C ASP A 30 -43.96 -39.26 14.43
N ILE A 31 -44.30 -37.97 14.54
CA ILE A 31 -43.35 -36.87 14.52
C ILE A 31 -42.43 -36.94 15.75
N GLY A 32 -42.99 -37.28 16.93
CA GLY A 32 -42.23 -37.29 18.18
C GLY A 32 -41.16 -38.35 18.20
N PHE A 33 -41.49 -39.55 17.73
CA PHE A 33 -40.57 -40.66 17.58
C PHE A 33 -39.41 -40.32 16.63
N VAL A 34 -39.71 -39.79 15.44
CA VAL A 34 -38.69 -39.45 14.42
C VAL A 34 -37.76 -38.30 14.90
N CYS A 35 -38.33 -37.26 15.53
CA CYS A 35 -37.56 -36.18 16.07
C CYS A 35 -36.55 -36.63 17.15
N ARG A 36 -36.99 -37.53 18.05
CA ARG A 36 -36.07 -38.09 19.09
C ARG A 36 -34.99 -38.97 18.44
N ARG A 37 -35.37 -39.83 17.49
CA ARG A 37 -34.42 -40.75 16.85
C ARG A 37 -33.35 -40.08 16.06
N TYR A 38 -33.65 -39.00 15.33
CA TYR A 38 -32.71 -38.27 14.48
C TYR A 38 -32.16 -37.00 15.12
N HIS A 39 -32.54 -36.68 16.36
CA HIS A 39 -32.16 -35.47 17.08
C HIS A 39 -32.45 -34.18 16.30
N ILE A 40 -33.62 -34.11 15.70
CA ILE A 40 -34.04 -32.97 14.86
C ILE A 40 -35.31 -32.30 15.43
N SER A 41 -35.50 -31.03 15.06
CA SER A 41 -36.72 -30.32 15.41
C SER A 41 -37.89 -30.71 14.51
N LYS A 42 -39.12 -30.64 15.03
CA LYS A 42 -40.38 -30.79 14.27
C LYS A 42 -40.38 -29.89 13.02
N ALA A 43 -39.93 -28.64 13.16
CA ALA A 43 -39.87 -27.67 12.04
C ALA A 43 -38.93 -28.14 10.92
N SER A 44 -37.78 -28.74 11.27
CA SER A 44 -36.84 -29.31 10.30
C SER A 44 -37.43 -30.50 9.56
N LEU A 45 -38.06 -31.43 10.29
CA LEU A 45 -38.68 -32.60 9.69
C LEU A 45 -39.82 -32.20 8.72
N MET A 46 -40.70 -31.30 9.13
CA MET A 46 -41.84 -30.84 8.30
C MET A 46 -41.35 -30.08 7.05
N ARG A 47 -40.29 -29.31 7.19
CA ARG A 47 -39.67 -28.62 6.04
C ARG A 47 -39.07 -29.61 5.04
N TRP A 48 -38.33 -30.62 5.51
CA TRP A 48 -37.77 -31.64 4.66
C TRP A 48 -38.82 -32.50 4.01
N ASN A 49 -39.88 -32.87 4.73
CA ASN A 49 -40.99 -33.66 4.18
C ASN A 49 -41.74 -32.91 3.05
N ARG A 50 -41.91 -31.59 3.17
CA ARG A 50 -42.45 -30.73 2.09
C ARG A 50 -41.53 -30.63 0.89
N GLN A 51 -40.23 -30.68 1.10
CA GLN A 51 -39.20 -30.49 0.09
C GLN A 51 -38.89 -31.81 -0.67
N TYR A 52 -39.17 -32.96 -0.01
CA TYR A 52 -38.76 -34.26 -0.53
C TYR A 52 -39.74 -34.79 -1.61
N ASP A 53 -39.22 -34.82 -2.86
CA ASP A 53 -39.93 -35.34 -4.05
C ASP A 53 -39.66 -36.83 -4.37
N GLY A 54 -38.86 -37.52 -3.52
CA GLY A 54 -38.42 -38.89 -3.73
C GLY A 54 -36.95 -39.00 -4.11
N THR A 55 -36.31 -37.88 -4.46
CA THR A 55 -34.88 -37.86 -4.82
C THR A 55 -34.03 -37.28 -3.71
N LYS A 56 -32.75 -37.73 -3.61
CA LYS A 56 -31.79 -37.18 -2.66
C LYS A 56 -31.45 -35.71 -2.96
N GLU A 57 -31.48 -35.34 -4.22
CA GLU A 57 -31.19 -33.97 -4.72
C GLU A 57 -32.16 -32.94 -4.17
N SER A 58 -33.43 -33.28 -3.98
CA SER A 58 -34.46 -32.40 -3.46
C SER A 58 -34.13 -31.89 -2.04
N LEU A 59 -33.39 -32.65 -1.23
CA LEU A 59 -32.99 -32.31 0.13
C LEU A 59 -31.60 -31.68 0.21
N ARG A 60 -30.94 -31.40 -0.93
CA ARG A 60 -29.68 -30.71 -0.99
C ARG A 60 -29.82 -29.27 -0.54
N ALA A 61 -28.88 -28.78 0.26
CA ALA A 61 -28.88 -27.38 0.68
C ALA A 61 -28.70 -26.47 -0.55
N LYS A 62 -29.65 -25.60 -0.79
CA LYS A 62 -29.55 -24.58 -1.84
C LYS A 62 -28.58 -23.48 -1.41
N SER A 63 -27.89 -22.89 -2.37
CA SER A 63 -27.04 -21.74 -2.12
C SER A 63 -27.87 -20.58 -1.56
N HIS A 64 -27.39 -19.95 -0.49
CA HIS A 64 -27.99 -18.73 0.06
C HIS A 64 -27.43 -17.46 -0.61
N ARG A 65 -26.62 -17.60 -1.65
CA ARG A 65 -26.11 -16.45 -2.41
C ARG A 65 -27.28 -15.74 -3.10
N PRO A 66 -27.31 -14.41 -3.06
CA PRO A 66 -28.26 -13.64 -3.85
C PRO A 66 -28.18 -14.01 -5.33
N LEU A 67 -29.31 -14.17 -5.99
CA LEU A 67 -29.39 -14.47 -7.43
C LEU A 67 -28.98 -13.27 -8.28
N THR A 68 -29.22 -12.05 -7.77
CA THR A 68 -28.85 -10.80 -8.43
C THR A 68 -27.54 -10.26 -7.88
N PRO A 69 -26.64 -9.69 -8.72
CA PRO A 69 -25.45 -9.02 -8.27
C PRO A 69 -25.80 -7.87 -7.29
N HIS A 70 -24.95 -7.67 -6.27
CA HIS A 70 -25.12 -6.56 -5.35
C HIS A 70 -25.09 -5.22 -6.13
N PRO A 71 -25.93 -4.21 -5.82
CA PRO A 71 -25.95 -2.92 -6.52
C PRO A 71 -24.58 -2.24 -6.61
N ASN A 72 -23.73 -2.45 -5.61
CA ASN A 72 -22.34 -1.96 -5.59
C ASN A 72 -21.32 -2.95 -6.21
N ALA A 73 -21.75 -4.00 -6.91
CA ALA A 73 -20.84 -4.85 -7.66
C ALA A 73 -20.22 -4.07 -8.83
N HIS A 74 -18.99 -4.42 -9.22
CA HIS A 74 -18.38 -3.84 -10.41
C HIS A 74 -19.18 -4.23 -11.65
N THR A 75 -19.35 -3.28 -12.54
CA THR A 75 -19.92 -3.53 -13.87
C THR A 75 -18.92 -4.28 -14.74
N GLU A 76 -19.41 -4.94 -15.79
CA GLU A 76 -18.54 -5.61 -16.77
C GLU A 76 -17.56 -4.63 -17.42
N GLU A 77 -18.01 -3.42 -17.70
CA GLU A 77 -17.19 -2.36 -18.27
C GLU A 77 -16.05 -1.95 -17.33
N GLU A 78 -16.34 -1.76 -16.02
CA GLU A 78 -15.31 -1.47 -15.01
C GLU A 78 -14.31 -2.60 -14.87
N LEU A 79 -14.76 -3.85 -14.91
CA LEU A 79 -13.87 -5.03 -14.90
C LEU A 79 -12.97 -5.06 -16.14
N LYS A 80 -13.52 -4.78 -17.31
CA LYS A 80 -12.75 -4.66 -18.55
C LYS A 80 -11.68 -3.58 -18.47
N TRP A 81 -12.00 -2.40 -17.94
CA TRP A 81 -10.99 -1.36 -17.72
C TRP A 81 -9.84 -1.83 -16.83
N ILE A 82 -10.15 -2.51 -15.73
CA ILE A 82 -9.15 -3.04 -14.80
C ILE A 82 -8.26 -4.07 -15.51
N GLN A 83 -8.86 -5.01 -16.24
CA GLN A 83 -8.13 -6.03 -16.99
C GLN A 83 -7.25 -5.43 -18.09
N ASP A 84 -7.75 -4.46 -18.86
CA ASP A 84 -7.01 -3.79 -19.93
C ASP A 84 -5.80 -3.00 -19.38
N PHE A 85 -5.97 -2.29 -18.26
CA PHE A 85 -4.85 -1.59 -17.63
C PHE A 85 -3.82 -2.56 -17.08
N HIS A 86 -4.24 -3.67 -16.48
CA HIS A 86 -3.34 -4.69 -15.96
C HIS A 86 -2.59 -5.40 -17.09
N ARG A 87 -3.27 -5.78 -18.19
CA ARG A 87 -2.65 -6.41 -19.36
C ARG A 87 -1.52 -5.56 -19.94
N ARG A 88 -1.71 -4.23 -20.00
CA ARG A 88 -0.68 -3.29 -20.49
C ARG A 88 0.46 -3.06 -19.49
N ASN A 89 0.24 -3.28 -18.21
CA ASN A 89 1.19 -3.08 -17.13
C ASN A 89 0.96 -4.15 -16.03
N PRO A 90 1.49 -5.36 -16.21
CA PRO A 90 1.24 -6.48 -15.27
C PRO A 90 1.70 -6.21 -13.84
N ASP A 91 2.71 -5.34 -13.67
CA ASP A 91 3.26 -4.97 -12.38
C ASP A 91 2.59 -3.75 -11.72
N ILE A 92 1.49 -3.26 -12.29
CA ILE A 92 0.80 -2.09 -11.76
C ILE A 92 0.24 -2.38 -10.37
N GLY A 93 0.61 -1.56 -9.38
CA GLY A 93 0.05 -1.65 -8.03
C GLY A 93 -1.38 -1.11 -7.96
N VAL A 94 -2.15 -1.58 -6.96
CA VAL A 94 -3.56 -1.17 -6.77
C VAL A 94 -3.73 0.34 -6.66
N CYS A 95 -2.84 1.04 -5.94
CA CYS A 95 -2.90 2.50 -5.78
C CYS A 95 -2.72 3.24 -7.11
N GLU A 96 -1.76 2.78 -7.93
CA GLU A 96 -1.52 3.37 -9.26
C GLU A 96 -2.68 3.08 -10.21
N MET A 97 -3.18 1.84 -10.20
CA MET A 97 -4.38 1.46 -10.95
C MET A 97 -5.57 2.36 -10.57
N TYR A 98 -5.78 2.55 -9.27
CA TYR A 98 -6.84 3.42 -8.77
C TYR A 98 -6.73 4.85 -9.31
N GLY A 99 -5.52 5.43 -9.28
CA GLY A 99 -5.26 6.76 -9.83
C GLY A 99 -5.52 6.84 -11.33
N LYS A 100 -5.10 5.83 -12.11
CA LYS A 100 -5.35 5.76 -13.55
C LYS A 100 -6.85 5.63 -13.88
N LEU A 101 -7.56 4.77 -13.16
CA LEU A 101 -9.00 4.58 -13.34
C LEU A 101 -9.78 5.85 -13.02
N ARG A 102 -9.46 6.54 -11.91
CA ARG A 102 -10.11 7.81 -11.58
C ARG A 102 -9.90 8.88 -12.64
N ARG A 103 -8.65 9.09 -13.07
CA ARG A 103 -8.32 10.15 -14.03
C ARG A 103 -8.81 9.87 -15.45
N LYS A 104 -8.73 8.61 -15.92
CA LYS A 104 -9.01 8.26 -17.33
C LYS A 104 -10.42 7.75 -17.57
N LYS A 105 -11.08 7.23 -16.53
CA LYS A 105 -12.37 6.53 -16.65
C LYS A 105 -13.44 7.03 -15.67
N GLY A 106 -13.14 8.03 -14.85
CA GLY A 106 -14.09 8.54 -13.89
C GLY A 106 -14.51 7.52 -12.82
N TYR A 107 -13.67 6.55 -12.52
CA TYR A 107 -13.95 5.48 -11.55
C TYR A 107 -14.26 6.05 -10.16
N LYS A 108 -15.48 5.78 -9.65
CA LYS A 108 -16.01 6.38 -8.42
C LYS A 108 -16.02 5.44 -7.22
N ARG A 109 -15.70 4.14 -7.40
CA ARG A 109 -15.79 3.16 -6.31
C ARG A 109 -14.67 3.34 -5.29
N HIS A 110 -14.93 2.88 -4.07
CA HIS A 110 -13.94 2.92 -2.99
C HIS A 110 -12.71 2.04 -3.34
N PRO A 111 -11.50 2.46 -2.99
CA PRO A 111 -10.26 1.70 -3.27
C PRO A 111 -10.28 0.26 -2.74
N GLY A 112 -10.92 0.04 -1.57
CA GLY A 112 -11.11 -1.30 -1.01
C GLY A 112 -11.87 -2.27 -1.92
N SER A 113 -12.75 -1.77 -2.80
CA SER A 113 -13.42 -2.59 -3.81
C SER A 113 -12.42 -3.05 -4.86
N LEU A 114 -11.53 -2.17 -5.30
CA LEU A 114 -10.47 -2.50 -6.26
C LEU A 114 -9.47 -3.52 -5.68
N TYR A 115 -9.12 -3.40 -4.38
CA TYR A 115 -8.30 -4.39 -3.68
C TYR A 115 -8.92 -5.79 -3.73
N ARG A 116 -10.24 -5.90 -3.54
CA ARG A 116 -10.96 -7.20 -3.63
C ARG A 116 -10.96 -7.76 -5.05
N ILE A 117 -11.12 -6.90 -6.07
CA ILE A 117 -11.03 -7.33 -7.48
C ILE A 117 -9.63 -7.84 -7.81
N PHE A 118 -8.57 -7.13 -7.39
CA PHE A 118 -7.18 -7.57 -7.58
C PHE A 118 -6.92 -8.95 -6.95
N ALA A 119 -7.47 -9.19 -5.74
CA ALA A 119 -7.38 -10.51 -5.11
C ALA A 119 -8.12 -11.58 -5.91
N ARG A 120 -9.35 -11.29 -6.37
CA ARG A 120 -10.19 -12.22 -7.13
C ARG A 120 -9.58 -12.57 -8.48
N LEU A 121 -8.94 -11.61 -9.16
CA LEU A 121 -8.29 -11.83 -10.46
C LEU A 121 -6.85 -12.37 -10.36
N GLY A 122 -6.35 -12.63 -9.15
CA GLY A 122 -5.00 -13.15 -8.96
C GLY A 122 -3.88 -12.13 -9.22
N TYR A 123 -4.19 -10.84 -9.30
CA TYR A 123 -3.22 -9.77 -9.59
C TYR A 123 -2.39 -9.34 -8.36
N ARG A 124 -2.72 -9.88 -7.18
CA ARG A 124 -1.95 -9.59 -5.96
C ARG A 124 -0.73 -10.51 -5.90
N LYS A 125 0.46 -9.92 -5.83
CA LYS A 125 1.66 -10.66 -5.45
C LYS A 125 1.46 -11.21 -4.03
N SER A 126 1.80 -12.47 -3.81
CA SER A 126 1.75 -13.08 -2.48
C SER A 126 2.59 -12.25 -1.51
N ALA A 127 1.99 -11.83 -0.41
CA ALA A 127 2.73 -11.16 0.63
C ALA A 127 3.67 -12.18 1.28
N VAL A 128 4.98 -11.99 1.13
CA VAL A 128 5.94 -12.70 1.96
C VAL A 128 5.63 -12.31 3.40
N SER A 129 5.34 -13.30 4.25
CA SER A 129 5.08 -13.09 5.68
C SER A 129 6.26 -12.35 6.29
N THR A 130 6.08 -11.07 6.57
CA THR A 130 7.06 -10.29 7.31
C THR A 130 6.80 -10.52 8.79
N LYS A 131 7.86 -10.84 9.55
CA LYS A 131 7.83 -10.91 11.02
C LYS A 131 7.09 -9.69 11.56
N GLU A 132 6.23 -9.90 12.56
CA GLU A 132 5.54 -8.81 13.25
C GLU A 132 6.58 -7.80 13.75
N LYS A 133 6.50 -6.58 13.24
CA LYS A 133 7.31 -5.48 13.76
C LYS A 133 6.55 -4.86 14.91
N SER A 134 7.21 -4.67 16.04
CA SER A 134 6.66 -3.89 17.14
C SER A 134 6.21 -2.52 16.61
N ARG A 135 4.94 -2.19 16.79
CA ARG A 135 4.42 -0.88 16.38
C ARG A 135 4.87 0.14 17.40
N HIS A 136 5.65 1.11 16.95
CA HIS A 136 5.94 2.28 17.77
C HIS A 136 4.66 3.12 17.86
N ASN A 137 4.12 3.28 19.07
CA ASN A 137 2.86 3.99 19.32
C ASN A 137 3.03 5.51 19.51
N GLY A 138 4.22 6.06 19.23
CA GLY A 138 4.47 7.50 19.30
C GLY A 138 3.67 8.26 18.23
N LYS A 139 2.91 9.27 18.65
CA LYS A 139 2.29 10.22 17.71
C LYS A 139 3.41 11.06 17.09
N TYR A 140 3.49 11.05 15.76
CA TYR A 140 4.35 11.92 14.99
C TYR A 140 3.50 13.02 14.38
N ASP A 141 3.74 14.25 14.79
CA ASP A 141 3.05 15.42 14.22
C ASP A 141 3.57 15.69 12.81
N THR A 142 2.68 15.53 11.84
CA THR A 142 2.98 15.82 10.45
C THR A 142 2.51 17.25 10.14
N PRO A 143 3.38 18.12 9.60
CA PRO A 143 2.97 19.43 9.16
C PRO A 143 1.80 19.39 8.19
N THR A 144 0.92 20.37 8.27
CA THR A 144 -0.24 20.53 7.38
C THR A 144 0.00 21.52 6.25
N GLU A 145 1.06 22.34 6.37
CA GLU A 145 1.46 23.40 5.44
C GLU A 145 2.70 23.00 4.66
N LEU A 146 2.86 23.58 3.48
CA LEU A 146 4.05 23.38 2.65
C LEU A 146 5.26 24.12 3.24
N GLY A 147 6.47 23.62 2.96
CA GLY A 147 7.70 24.28 3.34
C GLY A 147 8.11 24.16 4.81
N ILE A 148 7.28 23.62 5.70
CA ILE A 148 7.63 23.52 7.13
C ILE A 148 8.76 22.51 7.35
N LYS A 149 8.64 21.30 6.79
CA LYS A 149 9.63 20.26 7.07
C LYS A 149 9.82 19.29 5.93
N TRP A 150 11.11 19.07 5.58
CA TRP A 150 11.53 18.02 4.66
C TRP A 150 12.34 16.95 5.38
N GLN A 151 12.22 15.69 4.91
CA GLN A 151 13.11 14.60 5.30
C GLN A 151 14.02 14.26 4.12
N MET A 152 15.32 14.14 4.39
CA MET A 152 16.32 13.81 3.37
C MET A 152 17.13 12.58 3.80
N ASP A 153 17.48 11.73 2.84
CA ASP A 153 18.21 10.49 3.08
C ASP A 153 18.90 10.01 1.80
N VAL A 154 19.92 9.18 1.95
CA VAL A 154 20.68 8.59 0.84
C VAL A 154 20.59 7.07 0.90
N LYS A 155 20.44 6.44 -0.26
CA LYS A 155 20.51 4.99 -0.36
C LYS A 155 21.42 4.55 -1.50
N TYR A 156 22.00 3.38 -1.37
CA TYR A 156 22.70 2.73 -2.49
C TYR A 156 21.70 2.30 -3.58
N VAL A 157 22.06 2.56 -4.83
CA VAL A 157 21.40 1.94 -5.97
C VAL A 157 21.82 0.46 -6.01
N PRO A 158 20.86 -0.50 -6.10
CA PRO A 158 21.21 -1.91 -6.09
C PRO A 158 22.15 -2.26 -7.25
N LYS A 159 23.28 -2.91 -6.95
CA LYS A 159 24.28 -3.29 -7.94
C LYS A 159 23.72 -4.14 -9.08
N ALA A 160 22.74 -5.00 -8.78
CA ALA A 160 22.10 -5.88 -9.76
C ALA A 160 21.36 -5.11 -10.89
N CYS A 161 21.09 -3.82 -10.70
CA CYS A 161 20.45 -2.98 -11.73
C CYS A 161 21.43 -2.47 -12.78
N TYR A 162 22.73 -2.46 -12.47
CA TYR A 162 23.78 -1.96 -13.37
C TYR A 162 24.36 -3.10 -14.19
N VAL A 163 24.33 -2.97 -15.51
CA VAL A 163 24.82 -3.97 -16.44
C VAL A 163 26.25 -3.70 -16.94
N GLY A 164 26.90 -2.59 -16.50
CA GLY A 164 28.30 -2.30 -16.80
C GLY A 164 29.26 -3.22 -16.02
N THR A 165 30.48 -3.31 -16.50
CA THR A 165 31.53 -4.23 -15.97
C THR A 165 32.56 -3.54 -15.07
N ASP A 166 32.51 -2.21 -14.95
CA ASP A 166 33.50 -1.39 -14.25
C ASP A 166 33.31 -1.37 -12.72
N GLY A 167 32.23 -1.97 -12.20
CA GLY A 167 31.94 -2.03 -10.74
C GLY A 167 31.56 -0.69 -10.12
N GLU A 168 31.18 0.31 -10.91
CA GLU A 168 30.74 1.63 -10.42
C GLU A 168 29.61 1.50 -9.38
N LYS A 169 29.62 2.39 -8.40
CA LYS A 169 28.58 2.50 -7.37
C LYS A 169 27.80 3.79 -7.61
N PHE A 170 26.51 3.71 -7.41
CA PHE A 170 25.60 4.85 -7.54
C PHE A 170 24.79 5.02 -6.28
N TYR A 171 24.46 6.27 -5.97
CA TYR A 171 23.76 6.67 -4.76
C TYR A 171 22.52 7.47 -5.14
N GLN A 172 21.37 7.07 -4.63
CA GLN A 172 20.13 7.85 -4.74
C GLN A 172 19.98 8.75 -3.54
N TYR A 173 20.00 10.04 -3.76
CA TYR A 173 19.57 11.05 -2.80
C TYR A 173 18.06 11.24 -2.93
N THR A 174 17.40 11.36 -1.82
CA THR A 174 15.93 11.51 -1.75
C THR A 174 15.58 12.58 -0.74
N VAL A 175 14.73 13.50 -1.12
CA VAL A 175 14.07 14.42 -0.20
C VAL A 175 12.55 14.29 -0.36
N ILE A 176 11.83 14.30 0.75
CA ILE A 176 10.37 14.24 0.79
C ILE A 176 9.83 15.39 1.63
N GLU A 177 8.91 16.13 1.08
CA GLU A 177 8.14 17.15 1.77
C GLU A 177 7.04 16.47 2.61
N GLU A 178 7.01 16.78 3.92
CA GLU A 178 6.20 16.01 4.86
C GLU A 178 4.70 16.21 4.72
N ALA A 179 4.22 17.42 4.39
CA ALA A 179 2.81 17.71 4.27
C ALA A 179 2.20 17.07 3.02
N SER A 180 2.79 17.32 1.86
CA SER A 180 2.29 16.84 0.56
C SER A 180 2.73 15.42 0.22
N ARG A 181 3.78 14.88 0.86
CA ARG A 181 4.50 13.66 0.46
C ARG A 181 5.11 13.75 -0.92
N LYS A 182 5.17 14.93 -1.53
CA LYS A 182 5.91 15.12 -2.77
C LYS A 182 7.39 14.96 -2.50
N ARG A 183 8.08 14.35 -3.43
CA ARG A 183 9.49 14.05 -3.27
C ARG A 183 10.28 14.42 -4.51
N PHE A 184 11.58 14.63 -4.31
CA PHE A 184 12.58 14.74 -5.34
C PHE A 184 13.64 13.66 -5.13
N ILE A 185 14.13 13.05 -6.21
CA ILE A 185 15.20 12.05 -6.20
C ILE A 185 16.19 12.35 -7.31
N PHE A 186 17.47 12.11 -7.04
CA PHE A 186 18.53 12.28 -8.01
C PHE A 186 19.68 11.31 -7.70
N ALA A 187 20.38 10.83 -8.73
CA ALA A 187 21.52 9.93 -8.58
C ALA A 187 22.84 10.66 -8.60
N TYR A 188 23.81 10.16 -7.83
CA TYR A 188 25.21 10.60 -7.83
C TYR A 188 26.13 9.38 -7.90
N LYS A 189 27.37 9.59 -8.37
CA LYS A 189 28.44 8.58 -8.37
C LYS A 189 29.14 8.50 -7.00
N GLU A 190 28.93 9.47 -6.12
CA GLU A 190 29.55 9.54 -4.81
C GLU A 190 28.54 9.90 -3.71
N GLN A 191 28.86 9.51 -2.49
CA GLN A 191 28.17 9.92 -1.27
C GLN A 191 29.08 10.88 -0.52
N SER A 192 28.87 12.18 -0.72
CA SER A 192 29.71 13.23 -0.18
C SER A 192 28.90 14.43 0.30
N SER A 193 29.50 15.30 1.11
CA SER A 193 28.89 16.56 1.52
C SER A 193 28.62 17.48 0.33
N TYR A 194 29.46 17.44 -0.71
CA TYR A 194 29.24 18.21 -1.95
C TYR A 194 28.01 17.74 -2.70
N SER A 195 27.85 16.43 -2.83
CA SER A 195 26.63 15.84 -3.43
C SER A 195 25.38 16.17 -2.63
N SER A 196 25.47 16.23 -1.30
CA SER A 196 24.36 16.62 -0.42
C SER A 196 23.92 18.06 -0.65
N VAL A 197 24.88 19.00 -0.74
CA VAL A 197 24.61 20.41 -1.01
C VAL A 197 24.04 20.62 -2.43
N ASP A 198 24.65 20.00 -3.46
CA ASP A 198 24.16 20.10 -4.84
C ASP A 198 22.74 19.50 -4.95
N PHE A 199 22.50 18.36 -4.32
CA PHE A 199 21.19 17.74 -4.30
C PHE A 199 20.13 18.63 -3.63
N PHE A 200 20.49 19.27 -2.51
CA PHE A 200 19.54 20.14 -1.79
C PHE A 200 19.23 21.40 -2.61
N LYS A 201 20.20 22.00 -3.29
CA LYS A 201 19.98 23.10 -4.26
C LYS A 201 19.02 22.69 -5.37
N ARG A 202 19.21 21.51 -5.96
CA ARG A 202 18.30 20.97 -6.99
C ARG A 202 16.91 20.71 -6.45
N ALA A 203 16.80 20.23 -5.21
CA ALA A 203 15.52 20.01 -4.55
C ALA A 203 14.75 21.32 -4.36
N ILE A 204 15.42 22.37 -3.86
CA ILE A 204 14.82 23.71 -3.71
C ILE A 204 14.32 24.23 -5.07
N ALA A 205 15.13 24.11 -6.12
CA ALA A 205 14.71 24.48 -7.47
C ALA A 205 13.51 23.67 -7.98
N PHE A 206 13.44 22.38 -7.65
CA PHE A 206 12.33 21.51 -8.05
C PHE A 206 11.01 21.83 -7.33
N PHE A 207 11.08 22.15 -6.04
CA PHE A 207 9.91 22.51 -5.25
C PHE A 207 9.47 23.96 -5.48
N GLY A 208 10.42 24.86 -5.81
CA GLY A 208 10.20 26.29 -5.98
C GLY A 208 10.30 27.09 -4.66
N TYR A 209 10.65 26.42 -3.55
CA TYR A 209 10.82 27.02 -2.23
C TYR A 209 11.80 26.17 -1.39
N ALA A 210 12.40 26.79 -0.36
CA ALA A 210 13.19 26.10 0.66
C ALA A 210 12.29 25.75 1.86
N PRO A 211 12.58 24.66 2.61
CA PRO A 211 11.86 24.34 3.83
C PRO A 211 12.37 25.20 5.00
N GLU A 212 11.55 25.37 6.05
CA GLU A 212 12.03 25.90 7.32
C GLU A 212 13.02 24.94 8.00
N THR A 213 12.73 23.64 7.93
CA THR A 213 13.55 22.58 8.53
C THR A 213 13.81 21.45 7.56
N VAL A 214 15.07 21.03 7.42
CA VAL A 214 15.45 19.77 6.79
C VAL A 214 15.96 18.79 7.83
N GLN A 215 15.42 17.56 7.82
CA GLN A 215 15.81 16.50 8.73
C GLN A 215 16.55 15.39 7.96
N THR A 216 17.73 15.02 8.47
CA THR A 216 18.56 13.94 7.92
C THR A 216 18.84 12.87 8.98
N ASP A 217 19.44 11.78 8.58
CA ASP A 217 20.14 10.90 9.52
C ASP A 217 21.51 11.49 9.92
N ASN A 218 22.31 10.69 10.65
CA ASN A 218 23.65 11.09 11.09
C ASN A 218 24.74 10.59 10.11
N GLY A 219 24.45 10.50 8.83
CA GLY A 219 25.42 10.10 7.79
C GLY A 219 26.54 11.14 7.63
N GLY A 220 27.72 10.69 7.29
CA GLY A 220 28.89 11.56 7.10
C GLY A 220 28.76 12.59 5.96
N GLU A 221 27.79 12.37 5.07
CA GLU A 221 27.41 13.29 4.00
C GLU A 221 26.58 14.49 4.49
N PHE A 222 26.00 14.40 5.70
CA PHE A 222 25.15 15.43 6.29
C PHE A 222 25.73 16.06 7.56
N CYS A 223 26.54 15.32 8.31
CA CYS A 223 27.10 15.80 9.57
C CYS A 223 28.48 15.17 9.83
N HIS A 224 29.28 15.80 10.68
CA HIS A 224 30.53 15.20 11.11
C HIS A 224 30.26 14.01 12.02
N THR A 225 30.91 12.88 11.72
CA THR A 225 30.81 11.64 12.53
C THR A 225 31.72 11.70 13.75
N ALA A 226 32.75 12.54 13.76
CA ALA A 226 33.64 12.80 14.88
C ALA A 226 33.44 14.20 15.44
N LYS A 227 33.70 14.39 16.72
CA LYS A 227 33.70 15.72 17.35
C LYS A 227 34.78 16.60 16.70
N THR A 228 34.39 17.66 16.05
CA THR A 228 35.26 18.64 15.43
C THR A 228 34.69 20.04 15.66
N ALA A 229 35.60 21.05 15.71
CA ALA A 229 35.20 22.44 15.78
C ALA A 229 34.75 23.02 14.42
N ARG A 230 34.97 22.25 13.31
CA ARG A 230 34.58 22.68 11.96
C ARG A 230 33.09 22.46 11.74
N VAL A 231 32.43 23.43 11.15
CA VAL A 231 31.02 23.30 10.71
C VAL A 231 30.98 22.45 9.45
N HIS A 232 30.02 21.51 9.38
CA HIS A 232 29.88 20.66 8.22
C HIS A 232 29.40 21.47 6.99
N PRO A 233 29.88 21.19 5.76
CA PRO A 233 29.51 21.95 4.57
C PRO A 233 27.99 22.01 4.31
N PHE A 234 27.25 20.96 4.66
CA PHE A 234 25.79 20.96 4.56
C PHE A 234 25.14 21.94 5.54
N ASP A 235 25.64 22.03 6.79
CA ASP A 235 25.19 23.00 7.79
C ASP A 235 25.52 24.44 7.37
N VAL A 236 26.71 24.67 6.80
CA VAL A 236 27.10 25.98 6.27
C VAL A 236 26.07 26.42 5.23
N PHE A 237 25.78 25.57 4.26
CA PHE A 237 24.80 25.89 3.22
C PHE A 237 23.38 26.10 3.79
N CYS A 238 22.94 25.26 4.71
CA CYS A 238 21.63 25.44 5.37
C CYS A 238 21.53 26.79 6.09
N ASN A 239 22.60 27.20 6.79
CA ASN A 239 22.66 28.50 7.48
C ASN A 239 22.62 29.70 6.50
N GLU A 240 23.34 29.60 5.37
CA GLU A 240 23.32 30.64 4.32
C GLU A 240 21.93 30.90 3.76
N ILE A 241 21.08 29.88 3.67
CA ILE A 241 19.72 30.00 3.16
C ILE A 241 18.64 30.03 4.26
N SER A 242 19.05 30.23 5.53
CA SER A 242 18.15 30.29 6.69
C SER A 242 17.28 29.04 6.91
N VAL A 243 17.78 27.86 6.56
CA VAL A 243 17.12 26.56 6.79
C VAL A 243 17.71 25.90 8.04
N ILE A 244 16.84 25.41 8.93
CA ILE A 244 17.26 24.70 10.13
C ILE A 244 17.57 23.24 9.76
N HIS A 245 18.84 22.84 9.82
CA HIS A 245 19.21 21.44 9.70
C HIS A 245 19.06 20.71 11.04
N ARG A 246 18.38 19.56 11.04
CA ARG A 246 18.20 18.70 12.23
C ARG A 246 18.55 17.27 11.87
N THR A 247 19.43 16.66 12.67
CA THR A 247 19.70 15.22 12.59
C THR A 247 18.73 14.45 13.49
N ILE A 248 18.39 13.22 13.11
CA ILE A 248 17.60 12.35 13.97
C ILE A 248 18.41 11.93 15.22
N ARG A 249 17.71 11.69 16.33
CA ARG A 249 18.37 11.13 17.53
C ARG A 249 18.93 9.74 17.19
N PRO A 250 20.12 9.40 17.72
CA PRO A 250 20.66 8.06 17.57
C PRO A 250 19.64 6.98 17.96
N ARG A 251 19.57 5.90 17.21
CA ARG A 251 18.64 4.76 17.44
C ARG A 251 17.15 5.10 17.34
N THR A 252 16.76 6.20 16.64
CA THR A 252 15.36 6.57 16.41
C THR A 252 15.02 6.63 14.91
N PRO A 253 15.16 5.52 14.16
CA PRO A 253 14.96 5.52 12.70
C PRO A 253 13.55 5.94 12.29
N TRP A 254 12.55 5.74 13.15
CA TRP A 254 11.17 6.13 12.86
C TRP A 254 10.98 7.64 12.64
N HIS A 255 11.92 8.49 13.10
CA HIS A 255 11.88 9.92 12.82
C HIS A 255 12.05 10.22 11.32
N ASN A 256 12.81 9.39 10.58
CA ASN A 256 13.00 9.51 9.12
C ASN A 256 12.08 8.54 8.33
N GLY A 257 11.03 8.04 8.97
CA GLY A 257 10.19 6.95 8.46
C GLY A 257 9.46 7.27 7.15
N LYS A 258 9.27 8.55 6.78
CA LYS A 258 8.62 8.92 5.52
C LYS A 258 9.55 8.69 4.33
N VAL A 259 10.81 9.12 4.42
CA VAL A 259 11.80 8.90 3.38
C VAL A 259 12.20 7.42 3.30
N GLU A 260 12.37 6.73 4.44
CA GLU A 260 12.62 5.28 4.47
C GLU A 260 11.49 4.48 3.79
N ARG A 261 10.23 4.86 4.06
CA ARG A 261 9.08 4.24 3.40
C ARG A 261 9.11 4.49 1.89
N SER A 262 9.56 5.67 1.45
CA SER A 262 9.71 5.98 0.04
C SER A 262 10.79 5.08 -0.60
N HIS A 263 11.91 4.84 0.06
CA HIS A 263 12.96 3.93 -0.40
C HIS A 263 12.47 2.49 -0.58
N ARG A 264 11.59 2.01 0.30
CA ARG A 264 10.95 0.69 0.12
C ARG A 264 10.03 0.66 -1.10
N ASN A 265 9.28 1.74 -1.34
CA ASN A 265 8.48 1.84 -2.56
C ASN A 265 9.34 1.89 -3.82
N ASP A 266 10.51 2.55 -3.75
CA ASP A 266 11.47 2.60 -4.86
C ASP A 266 12.01 1.22 -5.17
N GLN A 267 12.35 0.43 -4.15
CA GLN A 267 12.79 -0.94 -4.35
C GLN A 267 11.74 -1.72 -5.14
N GLN A 268 10.49 -1.75 -4.66
CA GLN A 268 9.41 -2.57 -5.21
C GLN A 268 8.88 -2.10 -6.56
N ARG A 269 8.96 -0.81 -6.88
CA ARG A 269 8.29 -0.21 -8.05
C ARG A 269 9.24 0.24 -9.14
N PHE A 270 10.51 0.33 -8.81
CA PHE A 270 11.54 0.83 -9.71
C PHE A 270 12.73 -0.10 -9.77
N TYR A 271 13.47 -0.33 -8.68
CA TYR A 271 14.70 -1.09 -8.70
C TYR A 271 14.51 -2.58 -8.99
N ASP A 272 13.43 -3.21 -8.56
CA ASP A 272 13.12 -4.62 -8.86
C ASP A 272 12.95 -4.88 -10.37
N TYR A 273 12.78 -3.82 -11.17
CA TYR A 273 12.56 -3.88 -12.63
C TYR A 273 13.60 -3.05 -13.42
N LEU A 274 14.52 -2.39 -12.73
CA LEU A 274 15.49 -1.49 -13.34
C LEU A 274 16.66 -2.28 -13.91
N SER A 275 17.02 -1.95 -15.15
CA SER A 275 18.32 -2.26 -15.76
C SER A 275 18.83 -1.02 -16.46
N PHE A 276 20.09 -0.64 -16.21
CA PHE A 276 20.73 0.52 -16.83
C PHE A 276 22.19 0.25 -17.13
N TYR A 277 22.73 0.93 -18.15
CA TYR A 277 24.07 0.72 -18.66
C TYR A 277 25.00 1.93 -18.50
N SER A 278 24.48 3.09 -18.15
CA SER A 278 25.27 4.29 -17.87
C SER A 278 24.60 5.16 -16.81
N PHE A 279 25.37 6.11 -16.27
CA PHE A 279 24.85 7.08 -15.30
C PHE A 279 23.72 7.95 -15.88
N GLU A 280 23.86 8.38 -17.13
CA GLU A 280 22.87 9.19 -17.84
C GLU A 280 21.57 8.40 -18.06
N ASP A 281 21.67 7.11 -18.35
CA ASP A 281 20.51 6.23 -18.49
C ASP A 281 19.80 6.06 -17.15
N LEU A 282 20.55 5.84 -16.05
CA LEU A 282 19.99 5.82 -14.70
C LEU A 282 19.23 7.10 -14.39
N GLN A 283 19.84 8.26 -14.62
CA GLN A 283 19.20 9.56 -14.36
C GLN A 283 17.93 9.76 -15.19
N LYS A 284 17.94 9.36 -16.47
CA LYS A 284 16.77 9.44 -17.36
C LYS A 284 15.63 8.56 -16.87
N GLN A 285 15.93 7.34 -16.47
CA GLN A 285 14.93 6.41 -15.93
C GLN A 285 14.39 6.89 -14.58
N MET A 286 15.27 7.36 -13.67
CA MET A 286 14.85 7.95 -12.39
C MET A 286 13.96 9.17 -12.55
N ARG A 287 14.24 10.06 -13.48
CA ARG A 287 13.40 11.22 -13.77
C ARG A 287 11.99 10.80 -14.19
N ARG A 288 11.86 9.82 -15.08
CA ARG A 288 10.55 9.28 -15.48
C ARG A 288 9.81 8.65 -14.30
N TYR A 289 10.53 7.90 -13.48
CA TYR A 289 9.97 7.29 -12.28
C TYR A 289 9.52 8.34 -11.26
N LEU A 290 10.29 9.39 -11.03
CA LEU A 290 9.95 10.49 -10.13
C LEU A 290 8.59 11.11 -10.50
N TYR A 291 8.39 11.50 -11.76
CA TYR A 291 7.11 12.06 -12.22
C TYR A 291 5.95 11.09 -11.98
N ARG A 292 6.14 9.83 -12.37
CA ARG A 292 5.12 8.79 -12.15
C ARG A 292 4.80 8.60 -10.66
N SER A 293 5.81 8.54 -9.80
CA SER A 293 5.65 8.25 -8.38
C SER A 293 4.93 9.37 -7.62
N ASN A 294 5.16 10.64 -7.97
CA ASN A 294 4.47 11.79 -7.38
C ASN A 294 3.00 11.91 -7.84
N ASP A 295 2.60 11.13 -8.82
CA ASP A 295 1.22 11.04 -9.31
C ASP A 295 0.44 9.84 -8.74
N ILE A 296 1.08 8.96 -7.97
CA ILE A 296 0.42 7.80 -7.36
C ILE A 296 -0.39 8.23 -6.15
N PRO A 297 -1.70 7.96 -6.10
CA PRO A 297 -2.53 8.27 -4.93
C PRO A 297 -2.08 7.51 -3.69
N MET A 298 -2.13 8.18 -2.55
CA MET A 298 -1.78 7.60 -1.25
C MET A 298 -2.98 7.63 -0.30
N SER A 299 -3.21 6.55 0.43
CA SER A 299 -4.31 6.48 1.41
C SER A 299 -4.15 7.52 2.53
N VAL A 300 -2.93 7.78 2.96
CA VAL A 300 -2.60 8.81 3.97
C VAL A 300 -2.91 10.25 3.52
N LEU A 301 -3.09 10.46 2.22
CA LEU A 301 -3.46 11.75 1.60
C LEU A 301 -4.93 11.77 1.14
N GLY A 302 -5.78 10.93 1.74
CA GLY A 302 -7.19 10.84 1.32
C GLY A 302 -7.35 10.38 -0.13
N TRP A 303 -6.43 9.55 -0.62
CA TRP A 303 -6.38 9.05 -2.01
C TRP A 303 -6.11 10.13 -3.07
N LEU A 304 -5.55 11.25 -2.65
CA LEU A 304 -4.91 12.20 -3.56
C LEU A 304 -3.46 11.80 -3.83
N SER A 305 -2.93 12.24 -4.95
CA SER A 305 -1.49 12.11 -5.22
C SER A 305 -0.70 13.24 -4.56
N PRO A 306 0.61 13.06 -4.29
CA PRO A 306 1.47 14.14 -3.81
C PRO A 306 1.35 15.43 -4.62
N ASN A 307 1.34 15.34 -5.95
CA ASN A 307 1.16 16.50 -6.83
C ASN A 307 -0.20 17.19 -6.65
N GLN A 308 -1.27 16.43 -6.37
CA GLN A 308 -2.60 17.00 -6.12
C GLN A 308 -2.66 17.71 -4.77
N VAL A 309 -2.05 17.11 -3.73
CA VAL A 309 -2.01 17.71 -2.41
C VAL A 309 -1.18 18.99 -2.41
N GLN A 310 0.01 18.99 -3.03
CA GLN A 310 0.82 20.20 -3.15
C GLN A 310 0.03 21.33 -3.82
N ARG A 311 -0.63 21.07 -4.95
CA ARG A 311 -1.45 22.09 -5.64
C ARG A 311 -2.60 22.60 -4.77
N LYS A 312 -3.22 21.70 -3.99
CA LYS A 312 -4.30 22.09 -3.08
C LYS A 312 -3.80 22.98 -1.96
N LEU A 313 -2.68 22.64 -1.32
CA LEU A 313 -2.10 23.44 -0.24
C LEU A 313 -1.60 24.79 -0.75
N ALA A 314 -0.87 24.83 -1.86
CA ALA A 314 -0.44 26.07 -2.49
C ALA A 314 -1.59 27.01 -2.83
N ALA A 315 -2.74 26.49 -3.25
CA ALA A 315 -3.92 27.30 -3.54
C ALA A 315 -4.57 27.89 -2.26
N THR A 316 -4.33 27.28 -1.10
CA THR A 316 -4.89 27.75 0.20
C THR A 316 -4.03 28.86 0.82
N GLU A 317 -2.74 28.95 0.46
CA GLU A 317 -1.82 29.99 0.93
C GLU A 317 -2.07 31.36 0.26
N PHE A 318 -2.89 31.43 -0.79
CA PHE A 318 -3.21 32.66 -1.52
C PHE A 318 -4.60 33.25 -1.19
N ILE A 319 -5.29 32.73 -0.19
CA ILE A 319 -6.56 33.25 0.33
C ILE A 319 -6.35 33.82 1.75
#